data_964adce9d71efe9c79e14f00ba596098
#
_entry.id   964adce9d71efe9c79e14f00ba596098
#
_cell.length_a   1.000
_cell.length_b   1.000
_cell.length_c   1.000
_cell.angle_alpha   90.00
_cell.angle_beta   90.00
_cell.angle_gamma   90.00
#
_symmetry.space_group_name_H-M   'P 1'
#
loop_
_entity.id
_entity.type
_entity.pdbx_description
1 polymer ?
#
loop_
_entity_poly.entity_id
_entity_poly.type
_entity_poly.pdbx_seq_one_letter_code
_entity_poly.pdbx_strand_id
1 'polypeptide(L)'
;MTATTQKHQSITPSLSRRRLLQWAAVLPVAATSGLAMPRVFAASDIAVSESVKALTFDVFGTVVDWRSSIIREGELLAATKGYQVDWAVFADRWRAGYGPAMNQVRTGELPWTKIDDLHRMILDELVVEFGLTGMSEAELDHFNRAWHRLTPWPDTVGGLNRLKTKYVIATLSNGNVSLLTNMAKNAGLPWDAVLSAELSGHYKPDPEAYLKAADLLGFKPEQVMLVAAHPGDLRAAARTGLRTAYVIRPLERGPGQPVDMNEAGEFDYTATDFLDLARQLRA
;
A
#
# COMPACT_ATOMS: atom_id res chain seq x y z
N MET A 1 1.54 -59.87 -57.46
CA MET A 1 2.57 -59.78 -58.53
C MET A 1 3.74 -58.97 -57.96
N THR A 2 4.82 -59.76 -57.83
CA THR A 2 6.28 -59.43 -57.87
C THR A 2 6.79 -58.41 -56.88
N ALA A 3 7.36 -58.73 -55.76
CA ALA A 3 8.63 -59.47 -55.44
C ALA A 3 9.87 -58.79 -56.10
N THR A 4 10.82 -58.36 -55.29
CA THR A 4 12.27 -58.48 -55.39
C THR A 4 12.96 -57.58 -54.36
N THR A 5 13.46 -57.97 -53.28
CA THR A 5 14.63 -58.69 -52.74
C THR A 5 16.00 -58.06 -53.08
N GLN A 6 16.78 -57.94 -52.01
CA GLN A 6 18.25 -57.95 -51.90
C GLN A 6 18.98 -56.58 -51.95
N LYS A 7 20.06 -56.34 -51.21
CA LYS A 7 21.06 -57.18 -50.50
C LYS A 7 21.85 -56.40 -49.48
N HIS A 8 22.32 -57.07 -48.45
CA HIS A 8 23.39 -56.75 -47.51
C HIS A 8 24.67 -56.22 -48.14
N GLN A 9 25.34 -55.32 -47.44
CA GLN A 9 26.80 -55.49 -47.23
C GLN A 9 27.25 -54.77 -45.96
N SER A 10 27.79 -55.57 -45.06
CA SER A 10 28.54 -55.24 -43.87
C SER A 10 29.99 -55.01 -44.24
N ILE A 11 30.65 -53.98 -43.68
CA ILE A 11 32.10 -53.98 -43.50
C ILE A 11 32.43 -53.21 -42.20
N THR A 12 32.92 -53.95 -41.20
CA THR A 12 33.84 -53.52 -40.16
C THR A 12 35.24 -54.02 -40.60
N PRO A 13 36.38 -53.64 -39.99
CA PRO A 13 36.72 -52.78 -38.86
C PRO A 13 37.95 -51.93 -39.13
N SER A 14 38.34 -51.00 -38.25
CA SER A 14 39.71 -51.01 -37.73
C SER A 14 39.89 -50.05 -36.54
N LEU A 15 40.42 -50.62 -35.48
CA LEU A 15 40.91 -49.96 -34.28
C LEU A 15 42.16 -49.12 -34.56
N SER A 16 42.19 -47.88 -34.05
CA SER A 16 43.46 -47.25 -33.74
C SER A 16 43.37 -46.55 -32.40
N ARG A 17 44.16 -47.08 -31.48
CA ARG A 17 44.36 -46.58 -30.11
C ARG A 17 45.14 -45.26 -30.17
N ARG A 18 44.59 -44.19 -29.60
CA ARG A 18 45.40 -43.19 -28.92
C ARG A 18 44.67 -42.68 -27.68
N ARG A 19 45.21 -43.08 -26.53
CA ARG A 19 44.88 -42.57 -25.22
C ARG A 19 45.19 -41.06 -25.17
N LEU A 20 44.23 -40.26 -24.80
CA LEU A 20 44.45 -38.99 -24.16
C LEU A 20 43.56 -38.91 -22.94
N LEU A 21 44.22 -39.02 -21.81
CA LEU A 21 43.69 -38.70 -20.49
C LEU A 21 43.27 -37.23 -20.49
N GLN A 22 41.98 -36.95 -20.38
CA GLN A 22 41.49 -35.64 -19.97
C GLN A 22 40.91 -35.78 -18.58
N TRP A 23 41.55 -35.15 -17.65
CA TRP A 23 41.14 -34.96 -16.28
C TRP A 23 39.86 -34.11 -16.30
N ALA A 24 38.73 -34.65 -15.94
CA ALA A 24 37.52 -33.88 -15.59
C ALA A 24 37.78 -33.26 -14.22
N ALA A 25 38.15 -32.01 -14.20
CA ALA A 25 38.14 -31.21 -12.98
C ALA A 25 36.69 -30.96 -12.56
N VAL A 26 36.21 -31.70 -11.55
CA VAL A 26 34.98 -31.39 -10.84
C VAL A 26 35.21 -30.14 -10.01
N LEU A 27 34.74 -29.00 -10.51
CA LEU A 27 34.67 -27.79 -9.71
C LEU A 27 33.52 -27.96 -8.70
N PRO A 28 33.75 -27.75 -7.40
CA PRO A 28 32.66 -27.69 -6.45
C PRO A 28 31.82 -26.45 -6.76
N VAL A 29 30.51 -26.65 -7.02
CA VAL A 29 29.54 -25.55 -7.00
C VAL A 29 29.50 -25.07 -5.56
N ALA A 30 30.22 -24.00 -5.27
CA ALA A 30 30.08 -23.27 -4.04
C ALA A 30 28.65 -22.69 -4.03
N ALA A 31 27.76 -23.27 -3.20
CA ALA A 31 26.51 -22.64 -2.84
C ALA A 31 26.89 -21.32 -2.14
N THR A 32 26.80 -20.22 -2.88
CA THR A 32 26.83 -18.90 -2.30
C THR A 32 25.53 -18.71 -1.51
N SER A 33 25.57 -19.12 -0.24
CA SER A 33 24.63 -18.59 0.75
C SER A 33 24.78 -17.07 0.69
N GLY A 34 23.79 -16.42 0.11
CA GLY A 34 23.69 -14.96 0.06
C GLY A 34 23.62 -14.42 1.50
N LEU A 35 24.77 -14.17 2.07
CA LEU A 35 24.88 -13.31 3.24
C LEU A 35 24.39 -11.94 2.78
N ALA A 36 23.18 -11.56 3.23
CA ALA A 36 22.70 -10.21 3.07
C ALA A 36 23.74 -9.26 3.67
N MET A 37 24.46 -8.54 2.81
CA MET A 37 25.41 -7.55 3.27
C MET A 37 24.67 -6.53 4.14
N PRO A 38 25.18 -6.20 5.33
CA PRO A 38 24.58 -5.15 6.15
C PRO A 38 24.59 -3.86 5.34
N ARG A 39 23.39 -3.27 5.15
CA ARG A 39 23.24 -2.00 4.44
C ARG A 39 23.99 -0.93 5.24
N VAL A 40 25.05 -0.38 4.66
CA VAL A 40 25.78 0.75 5.24
C VAL A 40 24.88 1.99 5.05
N PHE A 41 24.31 2.49 6.12
CA PHE A 41 23.50 3.72 6.08
C PHE A 41 24.42 4.92 5.84
N ALA A 42 24.00 5.84 4.98
CA ALA A 42 24.70 7.10 4.79
C ALA A 42 24.61 7.97 6.07
N ALA A 43 25.59 8.82 6.31
CA ALA A 43 25.58 9.74 7.44
C ALA A 43 24.34 10.69 7.40
N SER A 44 23.89 11.03 6.19
CA SER A 44 22.66 11.79 5.95
C SER A 44 21.39 11.09 6.48
N ASP A 45 21.28 9.76 6.27
CA ASP A 45 20.11 8.97 6.72
C ASP A 45 20.04 8.94 8.26
N ILE A 46 21.20 8.86 8.92
CA ILE A 46 21.30 8.90 10.38
C ILE A 46 20.86 10.27 10.89
N ALA A 47 21.35 11.36 10.30
CA ALA A 47 20.99 12.70 10.72
C ALA A 47 19.47 12.98 10.57
N VAL A 48 18.85 12.50 9.48
CA VAL A 48 17.40 12.62 9.29
C VAL A 48 16.64 11.82 10.34
N SER A 49 17.01 10.55 10.59
CA SER A 49 16.30 9.71 11.58
C SER A 49 16.41 10.23 13.02
N GLU A 50 17.49 10.95 13.35
CA GLU A 50 17.68 11.57 14.68
C GLU A 50 16.90 12.87 14.83
N SER A 51 16.70 13.63 13.77
CA SER A 51 15.92 14.87 13.78
C SER A 51 14.42 14.64 13.83
N VAL A 52 13.92 13.55 13.24
CA VAL A 52 12.50 13.17 13.23
C VAL A 52 12.04 12.74 14.63
N LYS A 53 10.88 13.24 15.06
CA LYS A 53 10.25 12.93 16.35
C LYS A 53 8.92 12.19 16.20
N ALA A 54 8.22 12.43 15.10
CA ALA A 54 6.94 11.81 14.82
C ALA A 54 6.88 11.29 13.39
N LEU A 55 6.19 10.16 13.22
CA LEU A 55 5.80 9.62 11.93
C LEU A 55 4.29 9.78 11.78
N THR A 56 3.87 10.44 10.73
CA THR A 56 2.47 10.51 10.33
C THR A 56 2.23 9.61 9.15
N PHE A 57 1.09 8.94 9.11
CA PHE A 57 0.82 7.91 8.12
C PHE A 57 -0.39 8.28 7.27
N ASP A 58 -0.24 8.31 5.95
CA ASP A 58 -1.36 8.08 5.07
C ASP A 58 -1.95 6.70 5.35
N VAL A 59 -3.28 6.55 5.26
CA VAL A 59 -3.96 5.34 5.75
C VAL A 59 -4.47 4.47 4.62
N PHE A 60 -5.34 5.01 3.74
CA PHE A 60 -5.95 4.22 2.68
C PHE A 60 -4.90 3.81 1.63
N GLY A 61 -4.69 2.51 1.46
CA GLY A 61 -3.67 1.95 0.56
C GLY A 61 -2.28 1.85 1.19
N THR A 62 -1.88 2.77 2.07
CA THR A 62 -0.58 2.76 2.75
C THR A 62 -0.56 1.79 3.94
N VAL A 63 -1.53 1.94 4.84
CA VAL A 63 -1.66 1.14 6.07
C VAL A 63 -2.57 -0.07 5.86
N VAL A 64 -3.64 0.11 5.09
CA VAL A 64 -4.70 -0.89 4.91
C VAL A 64 -4.94 -1.21 3.43
N ASP A 65 -5.29 -2.48 3.17
CA ASP A 65 -5.77 -2.96 1.87
C ASP A 65 -7.26 -2.63 1.73
N TRP A 66 -7.53 -1.44 1.21
CA TRP A 66 -8.89 -0.98 1.00
C TRP A 66 -9.62 -1.83 -0.04
N ARG A 67 -8.94 -2.20 -1.14
CA ARG A 67 -9.57 -2.86 -2.29
C ARG A 67 -10.09 -4.24 -1.94
N SER A 68 -9.24 -5.12 -1.41
CA SER A 68 -9.67 -6.48 -1.03
C SER A 68 -10.67 -6.45 0.12
N SER A 69 -10.60 -5.44 1.00
CA SER A 69 -11.58 -5.29 2.09
C SER A 69 -12.96 -4.93 1.58
N ILE A 70 -13.09 -3.98 0.64
CA ILE A 70 -14.38 -3.60 0.05
C ILE A 70 -14.95 -4.73 -0.81
N ILE A 71 -14.11 -5.46 -1.57
CA ILE A 71 -14.53 -6.64 -2.32
C ILE A 71 -15.16 -7.67 -1.36
N ARG A 72 -14.48 -8.00 -0.26
CA ARG A 72 -14.98 -8.96 0.74
C ARG A 72 -16.31 -8.52 1.38
N GLU A 73 -16.45 -7.24 1.73
CA GLU A 73 -17.71 -6.70 2.27
C GLU A 73 -18.85 -6.81 1.24
N GLY A 74 -18.55 -6.58 -0.03
CA GLY A 74 -19.50 -6.77 -1.13
C GLY A 74 -19.90 -8.24 -1.32
N GLU A 75 -18.96 -9.17 -1.27
CA GLU A 75 -19.23 -10.61 -1.33
C GLU A 75 -20.10 -11.09 -0.17
N LEU A 76 -19.87 -10.58 1.05
CA LEU A 76 -20.72 -10.86 2.21
C LEU A 76 -22.15 -10.33 2.01
N LEU A 77 -22.28 -9.13 1.44
CA LEU A 77 -23.58 -8.58 1.09
C LEU A 77 -24.27 -9.43 0.00
N ALA A 78 -23.54 -9.84 -1.02
CA ALA A 78 -24.04 -10.71 -2.08
C ALA A 78 -24.54 -12.06 -1.54
N ALA A 79 -23.82 -12.65 -0.58
CA ALA A 79 -24.22 -13.91 0.04
C ALA A 79 -25.57 -13.82 0.77
N THR A 80 -25.94 -12.64 1.27
CA THR A 80 -27.22 -12.42 1.97
C THR A 80 -28.35 -11.95 1.07
N LYS A 81 -28.03 -11.18 0.02
CA LYS A 81 -29.02 -10.54 -0.86
C LYS A 81 -29.16 -11.21 -2.24
N GLY A 82 -28.22 -12.09 -2.62
CA GLY A 82 -28.21 -12.74 -3.92
C GLY A 82 -27.73 -11.86 -5.08
N TYR A 83 -27.07 -10.74 -4.79
CA TYR A 83 -26.54 -9.83 -5.82
C TYR A 83 -25.47 -10.51 -6.68
N GLN A 84 -25.51 -10.24 -7.99
CA GLN A 84 -24.53 -10.71 -8.97
C GLN A 84 -23.74 -9.52 -9.50
N VAL A 85 -22.70 -9.13 -8.77
CA VAL A 85 -21.89 -7.94 -9.03
C VAL A 85 -20.41 -8.32 -9.11
N ASP A 86 -19.69 -7.72 -10.04
CA ASP A 86 -18.23 -7.73 -9.98
C ASP A 86 -17.77 -6.76 -8.88
N TRP A 87 -17.52 -7.31 -7.70
CA TRP A 87 -17.14 -6.51 -6.53
C TRP A 87 -15.76 -5.87 -6.66
N ALA A 88 -14.91 -6.36 -7.56
CA ALA A 88 -13.65 -5.71 -7.85
C ALA A 88 -13.88 -4.40 -8.63
N VAL A 89 -14.71 -4.45 -9.66
CA VAL A 89 -15.13 -3.26 -10.42
C VAL A 89 -15.89 -2.28 -9.50
N PHE A 90 -16.78 -2.79 -8.65
CA PHE A 90 -17.49 -1.95 -7.67
C PHE A 90 -16.54 -1.20 -6.74
N ALA A 91 -15.57 -1.90 -6.14
CA ALA A 91 -14.59 -1.30 -5.24
C ALA A 91 -13.76 -0.22 -5.95
N ASP A 92 -13.32 -0.51 -7.17
CA ASP A 92 -12.55 0.43 -7.99
C ASP A 92 -13.37 1.68 -8.36
N ARG A 93 -14.66 1.50 -8.68
CA ARG A 93 -15.59 2.61 -8.95
C ARG A 93 -15.85 3.46 -7.71
N TRP A 94 -16.05 2.83 -6.54
CA TRP A 94 -16.21 3.58 -5.29
C TRP A 94 -14.98 4.42 -4.97
N ARG A 95 -13.80 3.83 -5.10
CA ARG A 95 -12.53 4.54 -4.90
C ARG A 95 -12.30 5.66 -5.91
N ALA A 96 -12.70 5.45 -7.16
CA ALA A 96 -12.58 6.46 -8.23
C ALA A 96 -13.42 7.72 -7.96
N GLY A 97 -14.58 7.60 -7.31
CA GLY A 97 -15.44 8.73 -6.92
C GLY A 97 -14.86 9.63 -5.84
N TYR A 98 -13.91 9.10 -5.04
CA TYR A 98 -13.30 9.76 -3.88
C TYR A 98 -12.61 11.10 -4.21
N GLY A 99 -11.74 11.11 -5.22
CA GLY A 99 -11.03 12.32 -5.63
C GLY A 99 -11.95 13.44 -6.11
N PRO A 100 -12.84 13.18 -7.07
CA PRO A 100 -13.85 14.15 -7.52
C PRO A 100 -14.71 14.72 -6.39
N ALA A 101 -15.23 13.87 -5.47
CA ALA A 101 -16.06 14.31 -4.36
C ALA A 101 -15.31 15.23 -3.39
N MET A 102 -14.05 14.90 -3.04
CA MET A 102 -13.21 15.80 -2.23
C MET A 102 -12.93 17.12 -2.96
N ASN A 103 -12.78 17.08 -4.29
CA ASN A 103 -12.53 18.30 -5.04
C ASN A 103 -13.70 19.27 -4.99
N GLN A 104 -14.94 18.80 -4.97
CA GLN A 104 -16.13 19.66 -4.79
C GLN A 104 -16.07 20.41 -3.45
N VAL A 105 -15.57 19.77 -2.38
CA VAL A 105 -15.33 20.44 -1.09
C VAL A 105 -14.20 21.46 -1.18
N ARG A 106 -13.08 21.09 -1.83
CA ARG A 106 -11.90 21.95 -1.98
C ARG A 106 -12.17 23.20 -2.83
N THR A 107 -13.05 23.10 -3.81
CA THR A 107 -13.45 24.24 -4.68
C THR A 107 -14.60 25.06 -4.09
N GLY A 108 -15.19 24.64 -2.96
CA GLY A 108 -16.32 25.31 -2.34
C GLY A 108 -17.67 25.01 -3.01
N GLU A 109 -17.73 24.06 -3.92
CA GLU A 109 -18.98 23.57 -4.52
C GLU A 109 -19.82 22.84 -3.46
N LEU A 110 -19.17 22.11 -2.56
CA LEU A 110 -19.74 21.58 -1.33
C LEU A 110 -19.12 22.27 -0.10
N PRO A 111 -19.89 22.48 1.00
CA PRO A 111 -19.31 22.88 2.28
C PRO A 111 -18.36 21.80 2.78
N TRP A 112 -17.63 22.06 3.87
CA TRP A 112 -16.85 20.99 4.52
C TRP A 112 -17.75 19.77 4.80
N THR A 113 -17.40 18.67 4.17
CA THR A 113 -18.15 17.40 4.19
C THR A 113 -17.16 16.30 4.58
N LYS A 114 -17.52 15.43 5.51
CA LYS A 114 -16.66 14.32 5.95
C LYS A 114 -16.53 13.25 4.86
N ILE A 115 -15.45 12.47 4.93
CA ILE A 115 -15.27 11.35 4.01
C ILE A 115 -16.41 10.32 4.12
N ASP A 116 -16.93 10.04 5.30
CA ASP A 116 -18.09 9.14 5.46
C ASP A 116 -19.29 9.59 4.63
N ASP A 117 -19.56 10.88 4.63
CA ASP A 117 -20.68 11.46 3.90
C ASP A 117 -20.40 11.45 2.38
N LEU A 118 -19.16 11.75 1.97
CA LEU A 118 -18.75 11.64 0.56
C LEU A 118 -18.77 10.19 0.07
N HIS A 119 -18.32 9.24 0.88
CA HIS A 119 -18.41 7.82 0.55
C HIS A 119 -19.89 7.39 0.40
N ARG A 120 -20.79 7.91 1.24
CA ARG A 120 -22.21 7.62 1.14
C ARG A 120 -22.83 8.20 -0.13
N MET A 121 -22.50 9.44 -0.49
CA MET A 121 -22.96 10.05 -1.74
C MET A 121 -22.55 9.20 -2.94
N ILE A 122 -21.30 8.75 -2.99
CA ILE A 122 -20.80 7.87 -4.05
C ILE A 122 -21.51 6.50 -4.00
N LEU A 123 -21.71 5.93 -2.81
CA LEU A 123 -22.42 4.66 -2.65
C LEU A 123 -23.85 4.72 -3.18
N ASP A 124 -24.58 5.80 -2.93
CA ASP A 124 -25.95 5.99 -3.41
C ASP A 124 -26.02 5.97 -4.95
N GLU A 125 -25.02 6.55 -5.63
CA GLU A 125 -24.89 6.47 -7.08
C GLU A 125 -24.57 5.03 -7.55
N LEU A 126 -23.63 4.35 -6.87
CA LEU A 126 -23.23 2.99 -7.21
C LEU A 126 -24.34 1.96 -6.97
N VAL A 127 -25.19 2.15 -5.96
CA VAL A 127 -26.37 1.32 -5.73
C VAL A 127 -27.27 1.30 -6.96
N VAL A 128 -27.45 2.44 -7.61
CA VAL A 128 -28.22 2.54 -8.84
C VAL A 128 -27.47 1.93 -10.03
N GLU A 129 -26.18 2.29 -10.19
CA GLU A 129 -25.32 1.81 -11.29
C GLU A 129 -25.22 0.28 -11.33
N PHE A 130 -25.05 -0.35 -10.16
CA PHE A 130 -24.87 -1.81 -10.04
C PHE A 130 -26.16 -2.57 -9.74
N GLY A 131 -27.31 -1.90 -9.68
CA GLY A 131 -28.61 -2.52 -9.47
C GLY A 131 -28.79 -3.17 -8.09
N LEU A 132 -28.18 -2.61 -7.04
CA LEU A 132 -28.28 -3.11 -5.66
C LEU A 132 -29.62 -2.71 -5.02
N THR A 133 -30.73 -3.18 -5.63
CA THR A 133 -32.07 -2.83 -5.18
C THR A 133 -32.46 -3.53 -3.89
N GLY A 134 -33.33 -2.91 -3.09
CA GLY A 134 -33.90 -3.53 -1.88
C GLY A 134 -33.00 -3.45 -0.65
N MET A 135 -31.97 -2.61 -0.66
CA MET A 135 -31.22 -2.27 0.54
C MET A 135 -32.01 -1.27 1.38
N SER A 136 -32.16 -1.56 2.68
CA SER A 136 -32.64 -0.60 3.65
C SER A 136 -31.60 0.45 3.97
N GLU A 137 -32.02 1.58 4.55
CA GLU A 137 -31.10 2.63 5.00
C GLU A 137 -30.04 2.10 6.00
N ALA A 138 -30.45 1.22 6.91
CA ALA A 138 -29.54 0.60 7.87
C ALA A 138 -28.47 -0.30 7.18
N GLU A 139 -28.84 -0.97 6.11
CA GLU A 139 -27.89 -1.79 5.31
C GLU A 139 -26.96 -0.90 4.49
N LEU A 140 -27.45 0.21 3.95
CA LEU A 140 -26.62 1.20 3.27
C LEU A 140 -25.61 1.85 4.23
N ASP A 141 -26.04 2.25 5.43
CA ASP A 141 -25.14 2.78 6.46
C ASP A 141 -24.09 1.73 6.89
N HIS A 142 -24.53 0.48 7.10
CA HIS A 142 -23.61 -0.60 7.44
C HIS A 142 -22.60 -0.85 6.33
N PHE A 143 -23.01 -0.86 5.06
CA PHE A 143 -22.11 -1.07 3.93
C PHE A 143 -21.21 0.15 3.70
N ASN A 144 -21.70 1.38 3.86
CA ASN A 144 -20.85 2.57 3.84
C ASN A 144 -19.74 2.48 4.88
N ARG A 145 -20.03 1.95 6.07
CA ARG A 145 -19.03 1.72 7.12
C ARG A 145 -18.08 0.55 6.85
N ALA A 146 -18.09 -0.09 5.68
CA ALA A 146 -17.04 -1.00 5.25
C ALA A 146 -15.67 -0.32 5.31
N TRP A 147 -15.58 0.98 5.00
CA TRP A 147 -14.37 1.79 5.10
C TRP A 147 -13.82 1.91 6.53
N HIS A 148 -14.62 1.65 7.57
CA HIS A 148 -14.18 1.58 8.97
C HIS A 148 -13.58 0.23 9.36
N ARG A 149 -13.70 -0.80 8.50
CA ARG A 149 -13.34 -2.20 8.78
C ARG A 149 -12.26 -2.74 7.86
N LEU A 150 -11.49 -1.84 7.25
CA LEU A 150 -10.42 -2.23 6.32
C LEU A 150 -9.35 -3.07 7.03
N THR A 151 -8.84 -4.07 6.31
CA THR A 151 -7.79 -4.97 6.81
C THR A 151 -6.42 -4.34 6.61
N PRO A 152 -5.55 -4.34 7.63
CA PRO A 152 -4.18 -3.85 7.47
C PRO A 152 -3.36 -4.79 6.59
N TRP A 153 -2.33 -4.25 5.92
CA TRP A 153 -1.33 -5.08 5.27
C TRP A 153 -0.63 -5.98 6.29
N PRO A 154 -0.11 -7.16 5.90
CA PRO A 154 0.47 -8.13 6.83
C PRO A 154 1.62 -7.59 7.69
N ASP A 155 2.39 -6.64 7.19
CA ASP A 155 3.52 -6.00 7.85
C ASP A 155 3.11 -4.86 8.81
N THR A 156 1.88 -4.36 8.67
CA THR A 156 1.46 -3.07 9.26
C THR A 156 1.52 -3.08 10.78
N VAL A 157 0.80 -3.99 11.45
CA VAL A 157 0.71 -3.98 12.92
C VAL A 157 2.08 -4.21 13.55
N GLY A 158 2.86 -5.16 12.99
CA GLY A 158 4.23 -5.44 13.46
C GLY A 158 5.17 -4.27 13.25
N GLY A 159 5.14 -3.64 12.07
CA GLY A 159 5.95 -2.49 11.73
C GLY A 159 5.62 -1.25 12.56
N LEU A 160 4.31 -0.94 12.72
CA LEU A 160 3.87 0.19 13.55
C LEU A 160 4.28 0.02 15.02
N ASN A 161 4.13 -1.18 15.59
CA ASN A 161 4.58 -1.43 16.97
C ASN A 161 6.08 -1.22 17.15
N ARG A 162 6.90 -1.58 16.14
CA ARG A 162 8.34 -1.30 16.18
C ARG A 162 8.62 0.19 16.10
N LEU A 163 8.04 0.88 15.11
CA LEU A 163 8.22 2.32 14.92
C LEU A 163 7.81 3.13 16.14
N LYS A 164 6.71 2.73 16.81
CA LYS A 164 6.20 3.34 18.05
C LYS A 164 7.18 3.30 19.22
N THR A 165 8.13 2.36 19.24
CA THR A 165 9.12 2.30 20.32
C THR A 165 10.07 3.50 20.34
N LYS A 166 10.18 4.20 19.19
CA LYS A 166 11.13 5.32 19.03
C LYS A 166 10.45 6.63 18.66
N TYR A 167 9.34 6.59 17.95
CA TYR A 167 8.65 7.76 17.41
C TYR A 167 7.23 7.86 17.93
N VAL A 168 6.71 9.07 18.06
CA VAL A 168 5.25 9.26 18.09
C VAL A 168 4.69 8.82 16.75
N ILE A 169 3.69 7.95 16.72
CA ILE A 169 3.03 7.52 15.50
C ILE A 169 1.58 8.00 15.45
N ALA A 170 1.21 8.65 14.36
CA ALA A 170 -0.13 9.20 14.17
C ALA A 170 -0.65 8.97 12.76
N THR A 171 -1.96 8.95 12.57
CA THR A 171 -2.51 9.03 11.22
C THR A 171 -2.36 10.44 10.66
N LEU A 172 -2.32 10.58 9.34
CA LEU A 172 -2.52 11.83 8.61
C LEU A 172 -3.31 11.49 7.34
N SER A 173 -4.61 11.47 7.47
CA SER A 173 -5.52 10.91 6.48
C SER A 173 -6.66 11.87 6.16
N ASN A 174 -7.17 11.76 4.93
CA ASN A 174 -8.42 12.40 4.55
C ASN A 174 -9.66 11.78 5.23
N GLY A 175 -9.55 10.55 5.73
CA GLY A 175 -10.60 9.91 6.52
C GLY A 175 -10.94 10.72 7.78
N ASN A 176 -12.23 10.79 8.15
CA ASN A 176 -12.66 11.49 9.35
C ASN A 176 -12.24 10.73 10.64
N VAL A 177 -12.20 11.45 11.76
CA VAL A 177 -11.69 10.92 13.04
C VAL A 177 -12.40 9.66 13.48
N SER A 178 -13.75 9.60 13.37
CA SER A 178 -14.51 8.42 13.78
C SER A 178 -14.22 7.19 12.91
N LEU A 179 -14.03 7.38 11.59
CA LEU A 179 -13.64 6.32 10.66
C LEU A 179 -12.28 5.75 11.04
N LEU A 180 -11.28 6.61 11.20
CA LEU A 180 -9.91 6.19 11.53
C LEU A 180 -9.83 5.52 12.91
N THR A 181 -10.60 6.02 13.89
CA THR A 181 -10.68 5.43 15.23
C THR A 181 -11.31 4.04 15.21
N ASN A 182 -12.43 3.87 14.49
CA ASN A 182 -13.07 2.58 14.35
C ASN A 182 -12.18 1.58 13.61
N MET A 183 -11.52 2.02 12.55
CA MET A 183 -10.55 1.21 11.81
C MET A 183 -9.39 0.77 12.70
N ALA A 184 -8.82 1.69 13.49
CA ALA A 184 -7.75 1.37 14.42
C ALA A 184 -8.18 0.34 15.46
N LYS A 185 -9.39 0.49 16.02
CA LYS A 185 -9.97 -0.46 16.98
C LYS A 185 -10.21 -1.83 16.37
N ASN A 186 -10.72 -1.87 15.13
CA ASN A 186 -11.01 -3.10 14.41
C ASN A 186 -9.73 -3.85 14.01
N ALA A 187 -8.70 -3.14 13.57
CA ALA A 187 -7.48 -3.70 13.00
C ALA A 187 -6.29 -3.78 13.98
N GLY A 188 -6.47 -3.33 15.24
CA GLY A 188 -5.40 -3.33 16.23
C GLY A 188 -4.25 -2.38 15.89
N LEU A 189 -4.55 -1.24 15.24
CA LEU A 189 -3.54 -0.24 14.86
C LEU A 189 -3.15 0.60 16.10
N PRO A 190 -1.87 0.65 16.47
CA PRO A 190 -1.42 1.13 17.78
C PRO A 190 -1.11 2.65 17.79
N TRP A 191 -1.94 3.48 17.17
CA TRP A 191 -1.70 4.92 17.08
C TRP A 191 -1.54 5.59 18.44
N ASP A 192 -0.64 6.58 18.54
CA ASP A 192 -0.56 7.50 19.67
C ASP A 192 -1.57 8.64 19.50
N ALA A 193 -1.82 9.06 18.25
CA ALA A 193 -2.83 10.06 17.92
C ALA A 193 -3.53 9.73 16.61
N VAL A 194 -4.82 10.09 16.52
CA VAL A 194 -5.60 9.99 15.28
C VAL A 194 -5.76 11.38 14.70
N LEU A 195 -4.95 11.71 13.68
CA LEU A 195 -5.01 12.97 12.97
C LEU A 195 -5.69 12.79 11.61
N SER A 196 -6.52 13.74 11.27
CA SER A 196 -7.46 13.70 10.16
C SER A 196 -7.55 15.07 9.50
N ALA A 197 -7.85 15.09 8.21
CA ALA A 197 -8.24 16.30 7.49
C ALA A 197 -9.41 17.05 8.15
N GLU A 198 -10.28 16.33 8.87
CA GLU A 198 -11.37 16.89 9.66
C GLU A 198 -10.88 17.92 10.70
N LEU A 199 -9.68 17.73 11.27
CA LEU A 199 -9.10 18.62 12.28
C LEU A 199 -8.55 19.93 11.68
N SER A 200 -8.22 19.93 10.40
CA SER A 200 -7.78 21.12 9.67
C SER A 200 -8.90 21.79 8.89
N GLY A 201 -9.98 21.07 8.59
CA GLY A 201 -11.00 21.47 7.63
C GLY A 201 -10.50 21.50 6.18
N HIS A 202 -9.35 20.87 5.89
CA HIS A 202 -8.72 20.82 4.59
C HIS A 202 -8.29 19.41 4.23
N TYR A 203 -8.63 18.96 3.02
CA TYR A 203 -8.18 17.68 2.50
C TYR A 203 -6.75 17.76 1.98
N LYS A 204 -5.97 16.70 2.16
CA LYS A 204 -4.76 16.50 1.39
C LYS A 204 -5.09 16.53 -0.11
N PRO A 205 -4.29 17.20 -0.96
CA PRO A 205 -2.94 17.68 -0.72
C PRO A 205 -2.83 19.18 -0.31
N ASP A 206 -3.85 19.77 0.31
CA ASP A 206 -3.78 21.15 0.78
C ASP A 206 -2.76 21.27 1.93
N PRO A 207 -1.90 22.31 1.94
CA PRO A 207 -0.80 22.44 2.90
C PRO A 207 -1.27 22.50 4.36
N GLU A 208 -2.47 23.02 4.60
CA GLU A 208 -3.07 23.13 5.92
C GLU A 208 -3.21 21.77 6.62
N ALA A 209 -3.52 20.70 5.85
CA ALA A 209 -3.64 19.36 6.40
C ALA A 209 -2.33 18.87 7.02
N TYR A 210 -1.20 19.12 6.35
CA TYR A 210 0.13 18.67 6.81
C TYR A 210 0.65 19.54 7.96
N LEU A 211 0.55 20.88 7.80
CA LEU A 211 1.03 21.83 8.81
C LEU A 211 0.23 21.70 10.11
N LYS A 212 -1.09 21.49 10.01
CA LYS A 212 -1.93 21.29 11.19
C LYS A 212 -1.57 20.02 11.95
N ALA A 213 -1.18 18.95 11.25
CA ALA A 213 -0.73 17.71 11.89
C ALA A 213 0.56 17.93 12.70
N ALA A 214 1.54 18.67 12.16
CA ALA A 214 2.78 19.02 12.88
C ALA A 214 2.48 19.89 14.11
N ASP A 215 1.62 20.91 13.96
CA ASP A 215 1.17 21.79 15.04
C ASP A 215 0.50 21.00 16.19
N LEU A 216 -0.45 20.12 15.86
CA LEU A 216 -1.17 19.29 16.85
C LEU A 216 -0.25 18.33 17.60
N LEU A 217 0.84 17.86 16.97
CA LEU A 217 1.86 17.03 17.61
C LEU A 217 2.88 17.85 18.41
N GLY A 218 2.87 19.19 18.31
CA GLY A 218 3.82 20.07 18.99
C GLY A 218 5.22 20.04 18.39
N PHE A 219 5.36 19.68 17.11
CA PHE A 219 6.64 19.58 16.41
C PHE A 219 6.72 20.56 15.24
N LYS A 220 7.96 20.92 14.88
CA LYS A 220 8.20 21.63 13.63
C LYS A 220 8.03 20.70 12.44
N PRO A 221 7.66 21.20 11.24
CA PRO A 221 7.48 20.36 10.05
C PRO A 221 8.66 19.41 9.78
N GLU A 222 9.90 19.90 9.88
CA GLU A 222 11.11 19.07 9.65
C GLU A 222 11.35 17.96 10.69
N GLN A 223 10.60 17.96 11.78
CA GLN A 223 10.62 16.92 12.82
C GLN A 223 9.52 15.87 12.62
N VAL A 224 8.64 16.07 11.64
CA VAL A 224 7.55 15.16 11.30
C VAL A 224 7.84 14.53 9.94
N MET A 225 7.71 13.21 9.83
CA MET A 225 7.87 12.49 8.58
C MET A 225 6.52 11.90 8.14
N LEU A 226 6.09 12.23 6.92
CA LEU A 226 4.97 11.53 6.31
C LEU A 226 5.44 10.20 5.71
N VAL A 227 4.73 9.14 6.06
CA VAL A 227 4.88 7.79 5.49
C VAL A 227 3.68 7.50 4.59
N ALA A 228 3.92 7.26 3.31
CA ALA A 228 2.84 7.02 2.34
C ALA A 228 3.27 6.09 1.19
N ALA A 229 2.28 5.42 0.59
CA ALA A 229 2.45 4.66 -0.66
C ALA A 229 2.16 5.51 -1.91
N HIS A 230 1.84 6.79 -1.74
CA HIS A 230 1.44 7.69 -2.82
C HIS A 230 2.47 8.81 -3.01
N PRO A 231 3.29 8.76 -4.07
CA PRO A 231 4.30 9.80 -4.34
C PRO A 231 3.74 11.23 -4.39
N GLY A 232 2.52 11.40 -4.89
CA GLY A 232 1.83 12.70 -4.92
C GLY A 232 1.60 13.30 -3.54
N ASP A 233 1.23 12.48 -2.55
CA ASP A 233 1.03 12.88 -1.16
C ASP A 233 2.36 13.27 -0.51
N LEU A 234 3.41 12.47 -0.73
CA LEU A 234 4.77 12.75 -0.23
C LEU A 234 5.34 14.05 -0.81
N ARG A 235 5.14 14.30 -2.11
CA ARG A 235 5.56 15.56 -2.76
C ARG A 235 4.83 16.77 -2.15
N ALA A 236 3.55 16.60 -1.82
CA ALA A 236 2.78 17.67 -1.16
C ALA A 236 3.30 17.93 0.25
N ALA A 237 3.55 16.89 1.03
CA ALA A 237 4.14 16.98 2.36
C ALA A 237 5.53 17.65 2.35
N ALA A 238 6.42 17.23 1.42
CA ALA A 238 7.75 17.80 1.28
C ALA A 238 7.71 19.33 1.03
N ARG A 239 6.73 19.80 0.24
CA ARG A 239 6.55 21.24 0.01
C ARG A 239 6.20 22.05 1.28
N THR A 240 5.68 21.38 2.30
CA THR A 240 5.39 22.00 3.61
C THR A 240 6.54 21.86 4.61
N GLY A 241 7.65 21.25 4.20
CA GLY A 241 8.83 21.06 5.04
C GLY A 241 8.83 19.74 5.84
N LEU A 242 7.82 18.87 5.68
CA LEU A 242 7.84 17.55 6.29
C LEU A 242 8.93 16.69 5.64
N ARG A 243 9.46 15.75 6.42
CA ARG A 243 10.25 14.64 5.94
C ARG A 243 9.35 13.58 5.29
N THR A 244 9.90 12.71 4.46
CA THR A 244 9.13 11.79 3.63
C THR A 244 9.69 10.39 3.63
N ALA A 245 8.81 9.40 3.75
CA ALA A 245 9.15 7.99 3.57
C ALA A 245 8.14 7.33 2.62
N TYR A 246 8.63 6.84 1.50
CA TYR A 246 7.83 6.09 0.55
C TYR A 246 7.82 4.60 0.93
N VAL A 247 6.63 4.01 1.04
CA VAL A 247 6.44 2.58 1.28
C VAL A 247 5.72 1.95 0.11
N ILE A 248 6.32 0.91 -0.48
CA ILE A 248 5.83 0.28 -1.71
C ILE A 248 4.64 -0.62 -1.37
N ARG A 249 3.50 -0.43 -2.05
CA ARG A 249 2.29 -1.26 -1.93
C ARG A 249 1.87 -1.83 -3.29
N PRO A 250 2.55 -2.89 -3.76
CA PRO A 250 2.38 -3.36 -5.14
C PRO A 250 1.00 -3.97 -5.43
N LEU A 251 0.23 -4.32 -4.40
CA LEU A 251 -1.09 -4.92 -4.53
C LEU A 251 -2.24 -3.95 -4.21
N GLU A 252 -1.96 -2.68 -3.95
CA GLU A 252 -3.00 -1.71 -3.56
C GLU A 252 -4.16 -1.65 -4.56
N ARG A 253 -3.83 -1.65 -5.85
CA ARG A 253 -4.82 -1.61 -6.94
C ARG A 253 -5.18 -2.99 -7.51
N GLY A 254 -4.73 -4.05 -6.83
CA GLY A 254 -4.93 -5.43 -7.26
C GLY A 254 -3.76 -6.00 -8.07
N PRO A 255 -3.79 -7.32 -8.35
CA PRO A 255 -2.72 -8.00 -9.07
C PRO A 255 -2.51 -7.46 -10.50
N GLY A 256 -1.25 -7.29 -10.89
CA GLY A 256 -0.89 -6.87 -12.26
C GLY A 256 -1.14 -5.40 -12.57
N GLN A 257 -1.60 -4.60 -11.62
CA GLN A 257 -1.76 -3.16 -11.80
C GLN A 257 -0.42 -2.43 -11.59
N PRO A 258 -0.20 -1.30 -12.28
CA PRO A 258 1.02 -0.53 -12.12
C PRO A 258 1.11 0.06 -10.70
N VAL A 259 2.31 0.00 -10.15
CA VAL A 259 2.65 0.67 -8.89
C VAL A 259 3.05 2.10 -9.19
N ASP A 260 2.62 3.05 -8.37
CA ASP A 260 3.09 4.42 -8.47
C ASP A 260 4.59 4.45 -8.12
N MET A 261 5.42 4.75 -9.10
CA MET A 261 6.87 4.76 -8.94
C MET A 261 7.37 6.15 -8.55
N ASN A 262 8.41 6.18 -7.75
CA ASN A 262 9.19 7.37 -7.45
C ASN A 262 10.54 7.31 -8.17
N GLU A 263 11.19 8.45 -8.33
CA GLU A 263 12.58 8.50 -8.75
C GLU A 263 13.50 8.08 -7.60
N ALA A 264 14.64 7.48 -7.94
CA ALA A 264 15.62 7.07 -6.93
C ALA A 264 16.13 8.31 -6.15
N GLY A 265 16.00 8.30 -4.83
CA GLY A 265 16.43 9.41 -3.98
C GLY A 265 15.48 10.60 -3.94
N GLU A 266 14.27 10.48 -4.47
CA GLU A 266 13.27 11.55 -4.42
C GLU A 266 12.77 11.83 -2.99
N PHE A 267 12.68 10.79 -2.16
CA PHE A 267 12.23 10.87 -0.77
C PHE A 267 13.36 10.51 0.20
N ASP A 268 13.27 10.99 1.45
CA ASP A 268 14.30 10.73 2.47
C ASP A 268 14.49 9.21 2.70
N TYR A 269 13.40 8.43 2.64
CA TYR A 269 13.43 6.97 2.72
C TYR A 269 12.53 6.33 1.66
N THR A 270 12.97 5.16 1.19
CA THR A 270 12.14 4.23 0.40
C THR A 270 12.24 2.84 1.03
N ALA A 271 11.10 2.27 1.39
CA ALA A 271 11.01 0.99 2.06
C ALA A 271 10.05 0.04 1.33
N THR A 272 10.33 -1.25 1.41
CA THR A 272 9.47 -2.28 0.81
C THR A 272 8.22 -2.54 1.64
N ASP A 273 8.27 -2.28 2.95
CA ASP A 273 7.19 -2.46 3.93
C ASP A 273 7.51 -1.69 5.23
N PHE A 274 6.61 -1.69 6.22
CA PHE A 274 6.83 -1.02 7.50
C PHE A 274 7.90 -1.70 8.37
N LEU A 275 8.13 -2.99 8.22
CA LEU A 275 9.21 -3.69 8.92
C LEU A 275 10.57 -3.28 8.36
N ASP A 276 10.66 -3.07 7.04
CA ASP A 276 11.84 -2.53 6.39
C ASP A 276 12.08 -1.07 6.79
N LEU A 277 11.01 -0.24 6.81
CA LEU A 277 11.12 1.14 7.28
C LEU A 277 11.62 1.21 8.73
N ALA A 278 11.08 0.36 9.62
CA ALA A 278 11.54 0.29 11.01
C ALA A 278 13.03 -0.06 11.12
N ARG A 279 13.52 -1.00 10.28
CA ARG A 279 14.96 -1.32 10.22
C ARG A 279 15.81 -0.13 9.76
N GLN A 280 15.37 0.57 8.71
CA GLN A 280 16.07 1.74 8.19
C GLN A 280 16.13 2.88 9.21
N LEU A 281 15.04 3.10 9.95
CA LEU A 281 14.92 4.11 11.00
C LEU A 281 15.51 3.66 12.36
N ARG A 282 16.02 2.42 12.47
CA ARG A 282 16.59 1.83 13.69
C ARG A 282 15.62 1.83 14.88
N ALA A 283 14.36 1.50 14.58
CA ALA A 283 13.29 1.33 15.55
C ALA A 283 12.99 -0.15 15.85
#